data_c6e61959162a15ac0c82a4a99103eeac
#
_entry.id   c6e61959162a15ac0c82a4a99103eeac
#
_cell.length_a   1.000
_cell.length_b   1.000
_cell.length_c   1.000
_cell.angle_alpha   90.00
_cell.angle_beta   90.00
_cell.angle_gamma   90.00
#
_symmetry.space_group_name_H-M   'P 1'
#
loop_
_entity.id
_entity.type
_entity.pdbx_description
1 polymer ?
#
loop_
_entity_poly.entity_id
_entity_poly.type
_entity_poly.pdbx_seq_one_letter_code
_entity_poly.pdbx_strand_id
1 'polypeptide(L)'
;MPKQPSPNSSADLLESAHLAIDHGDLRRARRILKKLATTSSPELAFASWRVAFAGQDPAPALSVARANIAAFPQSPDLHHALGRTLMELDQLDEALPALEEACYLDEDFADAWYDLAIVRSALGDVAGMRSAFTEVYELDCAEPRPPLLFAPDQVQRWAQRAFDMLPEEIQGRVADVPVFIAEYPEPWILEDAPWDPRLLGLFDGPTWADLKAGLLTGHAPHVYLFQRNLERVAQDPRDMAREVRVTVHHELGHFLGLDEHDLDERGLG
;
A
#
# COMPACT_ATOMS: atom_id res chain seq x y z
N MET A 1 12.81 -35.27 -24.50
CA MET A 1 12.00 -34.84 -23.35
C MET A 1 12.83 -33.88 -22.52
N PRO A 2 12.40 -32.65 -22.31
CA PRO A 2 13.11 -31.74 -21.39
C PRO A 2 13.00 -32.30 -19.97
N LYS A 3 14.15 -32.39 -19.27
CA LYS A 3 14.19 -32.75 -17.85
C LYS A 3 13.33 -31.76 -17.09
N GLN A 4 12.32 -32.24 -16.36
CA GLN A 4 11.66 -31.45 -15.33
C GLN A 4 12.74 -30.96 -14.34
N PRO A 5 12.77 -29.68 -13.98
CA PRO A 5 13.73 -29.20 -13.00
C PRO A 5 13.56 -29.99 -11.70
N SER A 6 14.67 -30.40 -11.12
CA SER A 6 14.66 -31.10 -9.84
C SER A 6 14.05 -30.16 -8.80
N PRO A 7 13.09 -30.59 -7.93
CA PRO A 7 12.39 -29.73 -6.98
C PRO A 7 13.23 -29.20 -5.80
N ASN A 8 14.54 -28.94 -6.03
CA ASN A 8 15.52 -28.54 -5.04
C ASN A 8 16.57 -27.57 -5.61
N SER A 9 16.27 -26.79 -6.64
CA SER A 9 17.17 -25.70 -7.03
C SER A 9 17.17 -24.60 -5.95
N SER A 10 18.27 -23.85 -5.84
CA SER A 10 18.33 -22.70 -4.92
C SER A 10 17.21 -21.69 -5.22
N ALA A 11 16.85 -21.52 -6.48
CA ALA A 11 15.75 -20.65 -6.90
C ALA A 11 14.38 -21.16 -6.40
N ASP A 12 14.06 -22.45 -6.55
CA ASP A 12 12.80 -23.05 -6.07
C ASP A 12 12.68 -22.96 -4.54
N LEU A 13 13.82 -23.12 -3.83
CA LEU A 13 13.85 -22.97 -2.39
C LEU A 13 13.64 -21.51 -1.98
N LEU A 14 14.22 -20.55 -2.68
CA LEU A 14 14.04 -19.14 -2.42
C LEU A 14 12.59 -18.70 -2.66
N GLU A 15 11.99 -19.11 -3.76
CA GLU A 15 10.55 -18.91 -4.05
C GLU A 15 9.66 -19.51 -2.96
N SER A 16 9.98 -20.74 -2.52
CA SER A 16 9.27 -21.39 -1.41
C SER A 16 9.43 -20.64 -0.09
N ALA A 17 10.55 -19.95 0.12
CA ALA A 17 10.77 -19.11 1.29
C ALA A 17 9.91 -17.85 1.21
N HIS A 18 9.84 -17.18 0.05
CA HIS A 18 8.98 -16.01 -0.16
C HIS A 18 7.51 -16.38 0.07
N LEU A 19 7.02 -17.45 -0.52
CA LEU A 19 5.65 -17.94 -0.29
C LEU A 19 5.36 -18.22 1.19
N ALA A 20 6.33 -18.78 1.91
CA ALA A 20 6.16 -19.03 3.35
C ALA A 20 6.12 -17.72 4.16
N ILE A 21 6.87 -16.69 3.75
CA ILE A 21 6.82 -15.35 4.36
C ILE A 21 5.45 -14.71 4.11
N ASP A 22 4.97 -14.73 2.86
CA ASP A 22 3.69 -14.15 2.45
C ASP A 22 2.50 -14.78 3.19
N HIS A 23 2.60 -16.08 3.53
CA HIS A 23 1.60 -16.78 4.33
C HIS A 23 1.83 -16.69 5.86
N GLY A 24 2.79 -15.89 6.32
CA GLY A 24 3.12 -15.72 7.73
C GLY A 24 3.80 -16.93 8.39
N ASP A 25 4.17 -17.98 7.63
CA ASP A 25 4.89 -19.14 8.17
C ASP A 25 6.41 -18.85 8.28
N LEU A 26 6.73 -17.92 9.16
CA LEU A 26 8.12 -17.51 9.39
C LEU A 26 9.02 -18.65 9.89
N ARG A 27 8.44 -19.68 10.54
CA ARG A 27 9.23 -20.87 10.97
C ARG A 27 9.67 -21.69 9.75
N ARG A 28 8.79 -21.89 8.80
CA ARG A 28 9.10 -22.56 7.55
C ARG A 28 10.08 -21.76 6.71
N ALA A 29 9.87 -20.45 6.56
CA ALA A 29 10.77 -19.57 5.86
C ALA A 29 12.19 -19.64 6.43
N ARG A 30 12.39 -19.47 7.74
CA ARG A 30 13.71 -19.61 8.41
C ARG A 30 14.38 -20.94 8.14
N ARG A 31 13.63 -22.05 8.14
CA ARG A 31 14.16 -23.37 7.87
C ARG A 31 14.66 -23.51 6.43
N ILE A 32 13.96 -22.91 5.48
CA ILE A 32 14.35 -22.91 4.07
C ILE A 32 15.59 -22.06 3.86
N LEU A 33 15.60 -20.82 4.37
CA LEU A 33 16.75 -19.90 4.27
C LEU A 33 18.02 -20.50 4.89
N LYS A 34 17.91 -21.25 5.99
CA LYS A 34 19.04 -21.96 6.58
C LYS A 34 19.65 -23.01 5.63
N LYS A 35 18.87 -23.61 4.74
CA LYS A 35 19.42 -24.55 3.73
C LYS A 35 20.16 -23.81 2.62
N LEU A 36 19.84 -22.55 2.38
CA LEU A 36 20.46 -21.67 1.40
C LEU A 36 21.67 -20.89 1.94
N ALA A 37 22.01 -21.04 3.21
CA ALA A 37 23.05 -20.26 3.89
C ALA A 37 24.47 -20.38 3.31
N THR A 38 24.71 -21.34 2.42
CA THR A 38 25.97 -21.47 1.68
C THR A 38 26.02 -20.62 0.41
N THR A 39 24.88 -20.07 -0.01
CA THR A 39 24.74 -19.17 -1.16
C THR A 39 24.73 -17.75 -0.64
N SER A 40 25.46 -16.84 -1.26
CA SER A 40 25.41 -15.41 -0.94
C SER A 40 24.87 -14.68 -2.14
N SER A 41 23.66 -14.06 -2.00
CA SER A 41 23.05 -13.26 -3.05
C SER A 41 22.16 -12.16 -2.42
N PRO A 42 21.90 -11.03 -3.14
CA PRO A 42 21.03 -9.97 -2.67
C PRO A 42 19.60 -10.46 -2.36
N GLU A 43 19.05 -11.37 -3.18
CA GLU A 43 17.71 -11.91 -3.02
C GLU A 43 17.58 -12.73 -1.72
N LEU A 44 18.60 -13.53 -1.40
CA LEU A 44 18.64 -14.28 -0.14
C LEU A 44 18.80 -13.35 1.07
N ALA A 45 19.61 -12.30 0.92
CA ALA A 45 19.79 -11.26 1.91
C ALA A 45 18.46 -10.53 2.18
N PHE A 46 17.73 -10.17 1.12
CA PHE A 46 16.41 -9.56 1.20
C PHE A 46 15.38 -10.49 1.86
N ALA A 47 15.31 -11.76 1.46
CA ALA A 47 14.43 -12.74 2.10
C ALA A 47 14.74 -12.92 3.61
N SER A 48 16.02 -12.85 3.99
CA SER A 48 16.44 -12.91 5.39
C SER A 48 15.98 -11.69 6.19
N TRP A 49 16.06 -10.51 5.59
CA TRP A 49 15.51 -9.28 6.15
C TRP A 49 13.98 -9.37 6.27
N ARG A 50 13.24 -9.79 5.25
CA ARG A 50 11.78 -9.95 5.30
C ARG A 50 11.33 -10.81 6.48
N VAL A 51 12.05 -11.91 6.77
CA VAL A 51 11.77 -12.77 7.92
C VAL A 51 12.03 -12.06 9.25
N ALA A 52 13.06 -11.21 9.32
CA ALA A 52 13.37 -10.44 10.53
C ALA A 52 12.34 -9.30 10.72
N PHE A 53 12.00 -8.60 9.64
CA PHE A 53 11.06 -7.49 9.61
C PHE A 53 9.62 -7.90 9.95
N ALA A 54 9.21 -9.10 9.56
CA ALA A 54 7.90 -9.67 9.92
C ALA A 54 7.78 -10.03 11.42
N GLY A 55 8.81 -9.77 12.21
CA GLY A 55 8.78 -9.91 13.68
C GLY A 55 8.09 -8.71 14.33
N GLN A 56 7.76 -8.85 15.62
CA GLN A 56 7.17 -7.74 16.40
C GLN A 56 8.17 -6.66 16.80
N ASP A 57 9.47 -6.96 16.73
CA ASP A 57 10.55 -6.05 17.08
C ASP A 57 11.38 -5.74 15.82
N PRO A 58 11.44 -4.47 15.38
CA PRO A 58 12.19 -4.07 14.19
C PRO A 58 13.73 -4.03 14.40
N ALA A 59 14.23 -4.03 15.66
CA ALA A 59 15.66 -3.91 15.91
C ALA A 59 16.52 -5.06 15.32
N PRO A 60 16.08 -6.35 15.33
CA PRO A 60 16.77 -7.41 14.59
C PRO A 60 16.81 -7.17 13.08
N ALA A 61 15.72 -6.62 12.51
CA ALA A 61 15.65 -6.32 11.07
C ALA A 61 16.68 -5.24 10.68
N LEU A 62 16.87 -4.21 11.52
CA LEU A 62 17.89 -3.18 11.31
C LEU A 62 19.30 -3.75 11.23
N SER A 63 19.64 -4.67 12.14
CA SER A 63 20.94 -5.32 12.14
C SER A 63 21.17 -6.14 10.86
N VAL A 64 20.13 -6.85 10.41
CA VAL A 64 20.14 -7.63 9.15
C VAL A 64 20.28 -6.71 7.95
N ALA A 65 19.49 -5.63 7.89
CA ALA A 65 19.51 -4.68 6.78
C ALA A 65 20.89 -4.04 6.62
N ARG A 66 21.48 -3.53 7.70
CA ARG A 66 22.84 -2.93 7.69
C ARG A 66 23.92 -3.91 7.26
N ALA A 67 23.86 -5.16 7.74
CA ALA A 67 24.81 -6.20 7.35
C ALA A 67 24.67 -6.57 5.87
N ASN A 68 23.44 -6.62 5.36
CA ASN A 68 23.15 -6.96 3.97
C ASN A 68 23.62 -5.87 3.00
N ILE A 69 23.42 -4.58 3.32
CA ILE A 69 23.93 -3.46 2.51
C ILE A 69 25.46 -3.49 2.48
N ALA A 70 26.14 -3.76 3.59
CA ALA A 70 27.59 -3.87 3.59
C ALA A 70 28.11 -4.98 2.65
N ALA A 71 27.33 -6.05 2.45
CA ALA A 71 27.67 -7.14 1.53
C ALA A 71 27.25 -6.85 0.08
N PHE A 72 26.14 -6.13 -0.13
CA PHE A 72 25.52 -5.86 -1.44
C PHE A 72 25.13 -4.39 -1.59
N PRO A 73 26.09 -3.45 -1.65
CA PRO A 73 25.81 -2.02 -1.63
C PRO A 73 25.08 -1.48 -2.88
N GLN A 74 24.98 -2.28 -3.95
CA GLN A 74 24.31 -1.90 -5.20
C GLN A 74 22.91 -2.54 -5.35
N SER A 75 22.32 -3.02 -4.25
CA SER A 75 20.97 -3.62 -4.29
C SER A 75 19.93 -2.60 -3.83
N PRO A 76 19.03 -2.14 -4.74
CA PRO A 76 17.96 -1.20 -4.39
C PRO A 76 17.03 -1.80 -3.32
N ASP A 77 16.67 -3.08 -3.43
CA ASP A 77 15.83 -3.77 -2.43
C ASP A 77 16.38 -3.70 -1.01
N LEU A 78 17.72 -3.78 -0.85
CA LEU A 78 18.32 -3.76 0.47
C LEU A 78 18.42 -2.35 1.05
N HIS A 79 18.60 -1.33 0.22
CA HIS A 79 18.49 0.07 0.63
C HIS A 79 17.06 0.43 1.02
N HIS A 80 16.07 0.02 0.24
CA HIS A 80 14.66 0.14 0.59
C HIS A 80 14.32 -0.59 1.90
N ALA A 81 14.80 -1.82 2.06
CA ALA A 81 14.65 -2.60 3.30
C ALA A 81 15.21 -1.88 4.54
N LEU A 82 16.36 -1.22 4.39
CA LEU A 82 16.93 -0.39 5.48
C LEU A 82 16.01 0.82 5.76
N GLY A 83 15.61 1.54 4.73
CA GLY A 83 14.72 2.69 4.84
C GLY A 83 13.43 2.35 5.58
N ARG A 84 12.73 1.30 5.14
CA ARG A 84 11.51 0.80 5.81
C ARG A 84 11.73 0.42 7.27
N THR A 85 12.85 -0.24 7.57
CA THR A 85 13.15 -0.60 8.97
C THR A 85 13.38 0.63 9.83
N LEU A 86 14.02 1.66 9.28
CA LEU A 86 14.26 2.92 9.97
C LEU A 86 12.98 3.73 10.17
N MET A 87 12.04 3.68 9.21
CA MET A 87 10.69 4.26 9.35
C MET A 87 9.94 3.61 10.53
N GLU A 88 9.94 2.29 10.64
CA GLU A 88 9.31 1.57 11.77
C GLU A 88 9.95 1.91 13.14
N LEU A 89 11.19 2.36 13.13
CA LEU A 89 11.93 2.81 14.32
C LEU A 89 11.80 4.34 14.58
N ASP A 90 10.99 5.03 13.77
CA ASP A 90 10.86 6.50 13.79
C ASP A 90 12.20 7.25 13.61
N GLN A 91 13.15 6.62 12.89
CA GLN A 91 14.47 7.17 12.57
C GLN A 91 14.48 7.78 11.17
N LEU A 92 13.63 8.79 10.95
CA LEU A 92 13.32 9.34 9.62
C LEU A 92 14.53 10.00 8.96
N ASP A 93 15.39 10.69 9.73
CA ASP A 93 16.61 11.31 9.20
C ASP A 93 17.62 10.29 8.64
N GLU A 94 17.64 9.07 9.19
CA GLU A 94 18.47 7.99 8.65
C GLU A 94 17.76 7.21 7.54
N ALA A 95 16.42 7.14 7.55
CA ALA A 95 15.63 6.50 6.51
C ALA A 95 15.72 7.23 5.17
N LEU A 96 15.73 8.57 5.20
CA LEU A 96 15.77 9.42 4.02
C LEU A 96 16.90 9.04 3.05
N PRO A 97 18.20 9.07 3.43
CA PRO A 97 19.27 8.74 2.51
C PRO A 97 19.27 7.28 2.04
N ALA A 98 18.73 6.35 2.83
CA ALA A 98 18.61 4.96 2.40
C ALA A 98 17.56 4.80 1.29
N LEU A 99 16.41 5.49 1.39
CA LEU A 99 15.37 5.48 0.36
C LEU A 99 15.80 6.25 -0.89
N GLU A 100 16.51 7.37 -0.74
CA GLU A 100 17.09 8.10 -1.87
C GLU A 100 18.07 7.22 -2.67
N GLU A 101 18.90 6.44 -2.00
CA GLU A 101 19.82 5.50 -2.66
C GLU A 101 19.06 4.36 -3.34
N ALA A 102 17.96 3.84 -2.76
CA ALA A 102 17.13 2.84 -3.40
C ALA A 102 16.54 3.36 -4.71
N CYS A 103 15.97 4.56 -4.71
CA CYS A 103 15.42 5.22 -5.91
C CYS A 103 16.51 5.55 -6.94
N TYR A 104 17.72 5.91 -6.50
CA TYR A 104 18.85 6.18 -7.41
C TYR A 104 19.36 4.91 -8.12
N LEU A 105 19.37 3.78 -7.39
CA LEU A 105 19.81 2.49 -7.94
C LEU A 105 18.79 1.83 -8.87
N ASP A 106 17.51 2.13 -8.65
CA ASP A 106 16.39 1.66 -9.47
C ASP A 106 15.31 2.75 -9.54
N GLU A 107 15.31 3.50 -10.64
CA GLU A 107 14.37 4.59 -10.87
C GLU A 107 12.92 4.09 -11.08
N ASP A 108 12.75 2.81 -11.45
CA ASP A 108 11.44 2.17 -11.65
C ASP A 108 10.88 1.55 -10.36
N PHE A 109 11.56 1.74 -9.20
CA PHE A 109 11.13 1.16 -7.92
C PHE A 109 10.03 1.99 -7.24
N ALA A 110 8.79 1.84 -7.70
CA ALA A 110 7.65 2.62 -7.23
C ALA A 110 7.43 2.55 -5.69
N ASP A 111 7.71 1.40 -5.04
CA ASP A 111 7.55 1.28 -3.58
C ASP A 111 8.63 2.06 -2.80
N ALA A 112 9.84 2.16 -3.33
CA ALA A 112 10.88 3.00 -2.73
C ALA A 112 10.55 4.50 -2.85
N TRP A 113 10.03 4.93 -4.01
CA TRP A 113 9.53 6.28 -4.21
C TRP A 113 8.37 6.62 -3.27
N TYR A 114 7.45 5.66 -3.04
CA TYR A 114 6.34 5.86 -2.13
C TYR A 114 6.81 6.06 -0.69
N ASP A 115 7.66 5.17 -0.18
CA ASP A 115 8.21 5.29 1.17
C ASP A 115 9.06 6.56 1.33
N LEU A 116 9.80 6.98 0.28
CA LEU A 116 10.52 8.24 0.24
C LEU A 116 9.58 9.44 0.38
N ALA A 117 8.43 9.42 -0.30
CA ALA A 117 7.43 10.48 -0.18
C ALA A 117 6.87 10.57 1.24
N ILE A 118 6.56 9.44 1.87
CA ILE A 118 6.09 9.39 3.26
C ILE A 118 7.12 9.98 4.22
N VAL A 119 8.40 9.60 4.10
CA VAL A 119 9.48 10.15 4.94
C VAL A 119 9.63 11.66 4.74
N ARG A 120 9.64 12.14 3.50
CA ARG A 120 9.72 13.58 3.18
C ARG A 120 8.53 14.36 3.76
N SER A 121 7.32 13.79 3.67
CA SER A 121 6.13 14.37 4.29
C SER A 121 6.29 14.53 5.79
N ALA A 122 6.73 13.49 6.49
CA ALA A 122 6.93 13.51 7.93
C ALA A 122 8.04 14.48 8.37
N LEU A 123 9.05 14.69 7.53
CA LEU A 123 10.11 15.68 7.74
C LEU A 123 9.71 17.11 7.31
N GLY A 124 8.50 17.31 6.78
CA GLY A 124 8.00 18.62 6.34
C GLY A 124 8.49 19.08 4.96
N ASP A 125 9.17 18.22 4.21
CA ASP A 125 9.56 18.49 2.82
C ASP A 125 8.40 18.23 1.85
N VAL A 126 7.45 19.16 1.81
CA VAL A 126 6.25 19.06 0.97
C VAL A 126 6.62 19.02 -0.53
N ALA A 127 7.64 19.74 -0.96
CA ALA A 127 8.04 19.77 -2.37
C ALA A 127 8.66 18.42 -2.79
N GLY A 128 9.54 17.87 -1.98
CA GLY A 128 10.13 16.55 -2.21
C GLY A 128 9.11 15.43 -2.12
N MET A 129 8.15 15.50 -1.18
CA MET A 129 7.03 14.58 -1.10
C MET A 129 6.24 14.55 -2.42
N ARG A 130 5.80 15.72 -2.92
CA ARG A 130 5.04 15.83 -4.17
C ARG A 130 5.81 15.26 -5.37
N SER A 131 7.11 15.58 -5.46
CA SER A 131 7.95 15.03 -6.53
C SER A 131 8.02 13.51 -6.48
N ALA A 132 8.23 12.92 -5.30
CA ALA A 132 8.30 11.47 -5.15
C ALA A 132 6.95 10.79 -5.43
N PHE A 133 5.83 11.37 -5.00
CA PHE A 133 4.50 10.85 -5.35
C PHE A 133 4.15 10.99 -6.84
N THR A 134 4.71 11.98 -7.54
CA THR A 134 4.57 12.06 -9.00
C THR A 134 5.23 10.87 -9.67
N GLU A 135 6.46 10.51 -9.27
CA GLU A 135 7.15 9.31 -9.78
C GLU A 135 6.31 8.03 -9.50
N VAL A 136 5.77 7.90 -8.27
CA VAL A 136 4.87 6.76 -7.95
C VAL A 136 3.68 6.70 -8.89
N TYR A 137 3.02 7.83 -9.13
CA TYR A 137 1.86 7.89 -10.01
C TYR A 137 2.20 7.50 -11.44
N GLU A 138 3.29 8.04 -11.99
CA GLU A 138 3.75 7.75 -13.34
C GLU A 138 4.11 6.26 -13.50
N LEU A 139 4.81 5.67 -12.53
CA LEU A 139 5.19 4.26 -12.53
C LEU A 139 3.97 3.33 -12.38
N ASP A 140 3.08 3.62 -11.42
CA ASP A 140 1.90 2.79 -11.17
C ASP A 140 0.89 2.85 -12.33
N CYS A 141 0.81 3.97 -13.05
CA CYS A 141 -0.07 4.17 -14.21
C CYS A 141 0.57 3.78 -15.56
N ALA A 142 1.85 3.40 -15.60
CA ALA A 142 2.56 3.05 -16.83
C ALA A 142 1.91 1.87 -17.59
N GLU A 143 1.97 1.94 -18.92
CA GLU A 143 1.48 0.86 -19.79
C GLU A 143 2.67 0.00 -20.28
N PRO A 144 2.51 -1.32 -20.48
CA PRO A 144 1.25 -2.07 -20.35
C PRO A 144 0.92 -2.43 -18.89
N ARG A 145 -0.31 -2.21 -18.48
CA ARG A 145 -0.78 -2.60 -17.15
C ARG A 145 -1.19 -4.07 -17.10
N PRO A 146 -0.95 -4.78 -15.99
CA PRO A 146 -1.51 -6.12 -15.81
C PRO A 146 -3.04 -6.05 -15.79
N PRO A 147 -3.75 -7.14 -16.15
CA PRO A 147 -5.21 -7.17 -16.03
C PRO A 147 -5.63 -6.98 -14.56
N LEU A 148 -6.81 -6.39 -14.35
CA LEU A 148 -7.41 -6.30 -13.03
C LEU A 148 -7.60 -7.70 -12.42
N LEU A 149 -7.35 -7.85 -11.13
CA LEU A 149 -7.53 -9.10 -10.39
C LEU A 149 -9.02 -9.46 -10.24
N PHE A 150 -9.87 -8.43 -10.12
CA PHE A 150 -11.31 -8.59 -9.97
C PHE A 150 -12.05 -7.81 -11.06
N ALA A 151 -13.19 -8.35 -11.52
CA ALA A 151 -14.04 -7.61 -12.44
C ALA A 151 -14.64 -6.37 -11.74
N PRO A 152 -14.70 -5.19 -12.40
CA PRO A 152 -15.28 -3.98 -11.80
C PRO A 152 -16.70 -4.18 -11.25
N ASP A 153 -17.54 -4.97 -11.92
CA ASP A 153 -18.88 -5.34 -11.43
C ASP A 153 -18.85 -6.10 -10.10
N GLN A 154 -17.77 -6.84 -9.83
CA GLN A 154 -17.63 -7.54 -8.56
C GLN A 154 -17.28 -6.56 -7.45
N VAL A 155 -16.40 -5.60 -7.71
CA VAL A 155 -16.05 -4.51 -6.78
C VAL A 155 -17.31 -3.68 -6.48
N GLN A 156 -18.09 -3.35 -7.51
CA GLN A 156 -19.36 -2.62 -7.35
C GLN A 156 -20.34 -3.39 -6.44
N ARG A 157 -20.44 -4.71 -6.59
CA ARG A 157 -21.28 -5.53 -5.69
C ARG A 157 -20.78 -5.54 -4.25
N TRP A 158 -19.48 -5.49 -4.02
CA TRP A 158 -18.92 -5.37 -2.67
C TRP A 158 -19.21 -4.00 -2.06
N ALA A 159 -19.07 -2.93 -2.84
CA ALA A 159 -19.43 -1.57 -2.42
C ALA A 159 -20.93 -1.48 -2.05
N GLN A 160 -21.81 -2.07 -2.88
CA GLN A 160 -23.25 -2.11 -2.55
C GLN A 160 -23.53 -2.87 -1.25
N ARG A 161 -22.86 -4.00 -1.02
CA ARG A 161 -23.00 -4.75 0.25
C ARG A 161 -22.50 -3.96 1.45
N ALA A 162 -21.41 -3.19 1.28
CA ALA A 162 -20.92 -2.30 2.33
C ALA A 162 -22.00 -1.29 2.73
N PHE A 163 -22.69 -0.73 1.74
CA PHE A 163 -23.80 0.18 1.95
C PHE A 163 -24.97 -0.50 2.68
N ASP A 164 -25.36 -1.71 2.26
CA ASP A 164 -26.46 -2.49 2.85
C ASP A 164 -26.17 -2.89 4.31
N MET A 165 -24.90 -2.89 4.73
CA MET A 165 -24.49 -3.20 6.11
C MET A 165 -24.58 -1.99 7.07
N LEU A 166 -24.77 -0.78 6.56
CA LEU A 166 -24.95 0.40 7.40
C LEU A 166 -26.29 0.33 8.16
N PRO A 167 -26.40 0.95 9.34
CA PRO A 167 -27.68 1.11 10.02
C PRO A 167 -28.71 1.83 9.13
N GLU A 168 -29.98 1.43 9.18
CA GLU A 168 -31.05 1.96 8.32
C GLU A 168 -31.14 3.51 8.34
N GLU A 169 -30.92 4.11 9.52
CA GLU A 169 -30.87 5.57 9.67
C GLU A 169 -29.75 6.21 8.86
N ILE A 170 -28.58 5.58 8.81
CA ILE A 170 -27.43 6.03 8.05
C ILE A 170 -27.69 5.82 6.55
N GLN A 171 -28.17 4.64 6.15
CA GLN A 171 -28.54 4.34 4.75
C GLN A 171 -29.44 5.44 4.17
N GLY A 172 -30.44 5.89 4.93
CA GLY A 172 -31.34 6.97 4.49
C GLY A 172 -30.65 8.33 4.27
N ARG A 173 -29.52 8.58 4.96
CA ARG A 173 -28.77 9.83 4.76
C ARG A 173 -27.81 9.78 3.56
N VAL A 174 -27.27 8.61 3.28
CA VAL A 174 -26.23 8.39 2.26
C VAL A 174 -26.81 7.81 0.94
N ALA A 175 -28.15 7.63 0.85
CA ALA A 175 -28.82 6.97 -0.27
C ALA A 175 -28.56 7.62 -1.64
N ASP A 176 -28.36 8.93 -1.66
CA ASP A 176 -28.13 9.72 -2.88
C ASP A 176 -26.63 9.96 -3.15
N VAL A 177 -25.71 9.30 -2.43
CA VAL A 177 -24.26 9.40 -2.63
C VAL A 177 -23.78 8.23 -3.51
N PRO A 178 -23.54 8.45 -4.81
CA PRO A 178 -23.07 7.39 -5.70
C PRO A 178 -21.62 7.01 -5.38
N VAL A 179 -21.29 5.72 -5.60
CA VAL A 179 -19.94 5.20 -5.52
C VAL A 179 -19.45 4.86 -6.92
N PHE A 180 -18.37 5.50 -7.35
CA PHE A 180 -17.73 5.27 -8.64
C PHE A 180 -16.48 4.40 -8.45
N ILE A 181 -16.26 3.45 -9.37
CA ILE A 181 -15.06 2.62 -9.40
C ILE A 181 -14.16 3.15 -10.51
N ALA A 182 -12.96 3.60 -10.16
CA ALA A 182 -11.91 3.98 -11.09
C ALA A 182 -10.69 3.06 -10.92
N GLU A 183 -9.83 2.94 -11.93
CA GLU A 183 -8.60 2.15 -11.78
C GLU A 183 -7.62 2.84 -10.84
N TYR A 184 -7.36 4.13 -11.06
CA TYR A 184 -6.48 5.00 -10.28
C TYR A 184 -7.15 6.36 -10.06
N PRO A 185 -6.66 7.19 -9.12
CA PRO A 185 -7.05 8.59 -9.04
C PRO A 185 -6.73 9.31 -10.35
N GLU A 186 -7.63 10.16 -10.82
CA GLU A 186 -7.34 11.05 -11.93
C GLU A 186 -6.41 12.20 -11.45
N PRO A 187 -5.53 12.76 -12.31
CA PRO A 187 -4.56 13.77 -11.90
C PRO A 187 -5.18 14.97 -11.16
N TRP A 188 -6.35 15.42 -11.58
CA TRP A 188 -7.06 16.54 -10.95
C TRP A 188 -7.51 16.24 -9.51
N ILE A 189 -7.77 14.98 -9.18
CA ILE A 189 -8.10 14.54 -7.82
C ILE A 189 -6.88 14.76 -6.89
N LEU A 190 -5.68 14.54 -7.43
CA LEU A 190 -4.43 14.67 -6.68
C LEU A 190 -3.99 16.15 -6.50
N GLU A 191 -4.56 17.11 -7.25
CA GLU A 191 -4.20 18.52 -7.15
C GLU A 191 -4.63 19.16 -5.82
N ASP A 192 -5.80 18.77 -5.30
CA ASP A 192 -6.43 19.36 -4.10
C ASP A 192 -6.31 18.50 -2.84
N ALA A 193 -6.02 17.21 -2.99
CA ALA A 193 -5.93 16.23 -1.90
C ALA A 193 -4.51 16.20 -1.27
N PRO A 194 -4.31 15.44 -0.17
CA PRO A 194 -2.99 15.19 0.41
C PRO A 194 -2.01 14.42 -0.51
N TRP A 195 -2.20 14.47 -1.78
CA TRP A 195 -1.30 14.04 -2.86
C TRP A 195 -0.81 12.58 -2.80
N ASP A 196 -1.52 11.69 -2.13
CA ASP A 196 -1.18 10.27 -2.13
C ASP A 196 -1.80 9.57 -3.36
N PRO A 197 -1.00 9.14 -4.37
CA PRO A 197 -1.53 8.45 -5.55
C PRO A 197 -2.07 7.05 -5.24
N ARG A 198 -1.79 6.51 -4.05
CA ARG A 198 -2.24 5.19 -3.60
C ARG A 198 -3.44 5.23 -2.66
N LEU A 199 -4.17 6.36 -2.61
CA LEU A 199 -5.47 6.43 -1.94
C LEU A 199 -6.36 5.24 -2.33
N LEU A 200 -7.07 4.67 -1.37
CA LEU A 200 -8.01 3.57 -1.62
C LEU A 200 -9.38 4.08 -2.06
N GLY A 201 -9.77 5.24 -1.57
CA GLY A 201 -11.00 5.95 -1.90
C GLY A 201 -10.87 7.44 -1.73
N LEU A 202 -11.92 8.16 -2.07
CA LEU A 202 -12.04 9.60 -1.86
C LEU A 202 -13.52 10.00 -1.83
N PHE A 203 -13.93 10.67 -0.77
CA PHE A 203 -15.17 11.43 -0.76
C PHE A 203 -14.92 12.81 -1.39
N ASP A 204 -15.79 13.21 -2.32
CA ASP A 204 -15.75 14.52 -2.95
C ASP A 204 -17.14 15.15 -3.00
N GLY A 205 -17.23 16.43 -2.58
CA GLY A 205 -18.43 17.21 -2.57
C GLY A 205 -18.85 17.75 -1.20
N PRO A 206 -20.04 18.35 -1.11
CA PRO A 206 -20.59 18.89 0.12
C PRO A 206 -20.93 17.78 1.12
N THR A 207 -20.66 18.02 2.40
CA THR A 207 -21.04 17.12 3.49
C THR A 207 -22.55 17.10 3.70
N TRP A 208 -23.06 16.13 4.46
CA TRP A 208 -24.46 16.08 4.87
C TRP A 208 -24.91 17.38 5.59
N ALA A 209 -24.05 17.98 6.41
CA ALA A 209 -24.32 19.22 7.11
C ALA A 209 -24.44 20.40 6.13
N ASP A 210 -23.57 20.47 5.13
CA ASP A 210 -23.61 21.51 4.08
C ASP A 210 -24.89 21.44 3.28
N LEU A 211 -25.29 20.22 2.86
CA LEU A 211 -26.54 20.01 2.15
C LEU A 211 -27.75 20.46 2.97
N LYS A 212 -27.77 20.16 4.26
CA LYS A 212 -28.84 20.61 5.18
C LYS A 212 -28.85 22.12 5.37
N ALA A 213 -27.71 22.76 5.31
CA ALA A 213 -27.58 24.22 5.38
C ALA A 213 -27.89 24.91 4.04
N GLY A 214 -28.12 24.15 2.98
CA GLY A 214 -28.35 24.70 1.64
C GLY A 214 -27.07 25.22 0.97
N LEU A 215 -25.89 24.81 1.48
CA LEU A 215 -24.60 25.14 0.91
C LEU A 215 -24.29 24.17 -0.23
N LEU A 216 -24.59 24.57 -1.45
CA LEU A 216 -24.25 23.78 -2.65
C LEU A 216 -22.88 24.25 -3.17
N THR A 217 -21.88 23.42 -3.04
CA THR A 217 -20.55 23.62 -3.62
C THR A 217 -20.45 22.82 -4.92
N GLY A 218 -20.55 23.52 -6.06
CA GLY A 218 -20.16 23.02 -7.40
C GLY A 218 -20.82 21.75 -7.92
N HIS A 219 -20.73 20.61 -7.21
CA HIS A 219 -21.22 19.30 -7.66
C HIS A 219 -21.89 18.50 -6.51
N ALA A 220 -22.60 17.44 -6.88
CA ALA A 220 -23.23 16.54 -5.91
C ALA A 220 -22.17 15.70 -5.18
N PRO A 221 -22.41 15.30 -3.90
CA PRO A 221 -21.51 14.45 -3.15
C PRO A 221 -21.39 13.08 -3.82
N HIS A 222 -20.19 12.52 -3.85
CA HIS A 222 -19.92 11.19 -4.36
C HIS A 222 -18.65 10.60 -3.74
N VAL A 223 -18.48 9.29 -3.90
CA VAL A 223 -17.31 8.54 -3.43
C VAL A 223 -16.64 7.91 -4.63
N TYR A 224 -15.32 8.01 -4.71
CA TYR A 224 -14.48 7.19 -5.58
C TYR A 224 -13.89 6.02 -4.80
N LEU A 225 -13.77 4.87 -5.48
CA LEU A 225 -12.93 3.74 -5.04
C LEU A 225 -11.89 3.48 -6.13
N PHE A 226 -10.62 3.39 -5.75
CA PHE A 226 -9.51 3.18 -6.66
C PHE A 226 -9.13 1.71 -6.68
N GLN A 227 -9.64 0.97 -7.67
CA GLN A 227 -9.61 -0.49 -7.68
C GLN A 227 -8.20 -1.05 -7.62
N ARG A 228 -7.24 -0.47 -8.36
CA ARG A 228 -5.86 -0.98 -8.37
C ARG A 228 -5.15 -0.78 -7.04
N ASN A 229 -5.43 0.33 -6.39
CA ASN A 229 -4.89 0.59 -5.04
C ASN A 229 -5.48 -0.38 -4.01
N LEU A 230 -6.78 -0.66 -4.10
CA LEU A 230 -7.44 -1.69 -3.28
C LEU A 230 -6.87 -3.10 -3.56
N GLU A 231 -6.63 -3.45 -4.84
CA GLU A 231 -6.01 -4.72 -5.22
C GLU A 231 -4.55 -4.85 -4.74
N ARG A 232 -3.83 -3.74 -4.56
CA ARG A 232 -2.46 -3.71 -4.02
C ARG A 232 -2.40 -4.14 -2.56
N VAL A 233 -3.38 -3.77 -1.76
CA VAL A 233 -3.43 -4.08 -0.31
C VAL A 233 -4.14 -5.39 -0.01
N ALA A 234 -5.04 -5.84 -0.87
CA ALA A 234 -5.83 -7.05 -0.68
C ALA A 234 -5.03 -8.31 -1.07
N GLN A 235 -5.07 -9.34 -0.22
CA GLN A 235 -4.37 -10.60 -0.46
C GLN A 235 -5.25 -11.65 -1.15
N ASP A 236 -6.56 -11.59 -0.96
CA ASP A 236 -7.52 -12.54 -1.49
C ASP A 236 -8.92 -11.88 -1.68
N PRO A 237 -9.91 -12.56 -2.29
CA PRO A 237 -11.24 -11.99 -2.50
C PRO A 237 -12.00 -11.59 -1.23
N ARG A 238 -11.71 -12.21 -0.08
CA ARG A 238 -12.35 -11.86 1.21
C ARG A 238 -11.74 -10.59 1.77
N ASP A 239 -10.43 -10.50 1.65
CA ASP A 239 -9.67 -9.33 2.04
C ASP A 239 -10.08 -8.13 1.19
N MET A 240 -10.13 -8.28 -0.15
CA MET A 240 -10.63 -7.25 -1.06
C MET A 240 -12.05 -6.77 -0.69
N ALA A 241 -12.96 -7.70 -0.37
CA ALA A 241 -14.31 -7.32 0.06
C ALA A 241 -14.32 -6.56 1.40
N ARG A 242 -13.37 -6.87 2.28
CA ARG A 242 -13.16 -6.15 3.54
C ARG A 242 -12.63 -4.74 3.29
N GLU A 243 -11.58 -4.60 2.48
CA GLU A 243 -10.99 -3.31 2.15
C GLU A 243 -12.01 -2.38 1.46
N VAL A 244 -12.75 -2.88 0.47
CA VAL A 244 -13.84 -2.14 -0.16
C VAL A 244 -14.87 -1.66 0.89
N ARG A 245 -15.24 -2.52 1.84
CA ARG A 245 -16.19 -2.15 2.88
C ARG A 245 -15.64 -1.07 3.81
N VAL A 246 -14.41 -1.23 4.28
CA VAL A 246 -13.76 -0.24 5.16
C VAL A 246 -13.67 1.10 4.45
N THR A 247 -13.17 1.12 3.21
CA THR A 247 -13.03 2.35 2.42
C THR A 247 -14.39 3.01 2.17
N VAL A 248 -15.43 2.27 1.77
CA VAL A 248 -16.77 2.84 1.57
C VAL A 248 -17.29 3.48 2.88
N HIS A 249 -17.13 2.80 4.02
CA HIS A 249 -17.60 3.35 5.30
C HIS A 249 -16.79 4.56 5.75
N HIS A 250 -15.48 4.58 5.48
CA HIS A 250 -14.58 5.71 5.74
C HIS A 250 -15.04 6.93 4.94
N GLU A 251 -15.17 6.81 3.63
CA GLU A 251 -15.56 7.92 2.74
C GLU A 251 -16.98 8.44 3.03
N LEU A 252 -17.91 7.55 3.33
CA LEU A 252 -19.24 7.94 3.77
C LEU A 252 -19.21 8.59 5.16
N GLY A 253 -18.25 8.26 6.00
CA GLY A 253 -17.99 8.94 7.27
C GLY A 253 -17.63 10.41 7.05
N HIS A 254 -16.74 10.72 6.11
CA HIS A 254 -16.42 12.09 5.71
C HIS A 254 -17.66 12.86 5.20
N PHE A 255 -18.48 12.21 4.35
CA PHE A 255 -19.76 12.79 3.96
C PHE A 255 -20.64 13.15 5.15
N LEU A 256 -20.67 12.32 6.19
CA LEU A 256 -21.46 12.55 7.41
C LEU A 256 -20.82 13.58 8.34
N GLY A 257 -19.63 14.09 8.04
CA GLY A 257 -18.91 15.12 8.78
C GLY A 257 -17.99 14.58 9.88
N LEU A 258 -17.60 13.29 9.80
CA LEU A 258 -16.59 12.72 10.68
C LEU A 258 -15.20 13.13 10.17
N ASP A 259 -14.31 13.50 11.09
CA ASP A 259 -12.89 13.70 10.76
C ASP A 259 -12.08 12.39 10.93
N GLU A 260 -10.78 12.42 10.58
CA GLU A 260 -9.89 11.26 10.67
C GLU A 260 -9.85 10.65 12.08
N HIS A 261 -9.82 11.50 13.11
CA HIS A 261 -9.81 11.04 14.49
C HIS A 261 -11.11 10.32 14.87
N ASP A 262 -12.26 10.85 14.44
CA ASP A 262 -13.56 10.21 14.62
C ASP A 262 -13.65 8.84 13.94
N LEU A 263 -13.04 8.73 12.75
CA LEU A 263 -13.01 7.50 11.96
C LEU A 263 -12.10 6.44 12.60
N ASP A 264 -10.92 6.85 13.05
CA ASP A 264 -9.97 5.99 13.78
C ASP A 264 -10.58 5.38 15.04
N GLU A 265 -11.28 6.21 15.87
CA GLU A 265 -11.96 5.75 17.08
C GLU A 265 -13.05 4.70 16.78
N ARG A 266 -13.60 4.69 15.57
CA ARG A 266 -14.63 3.74 15.12
C ARG A 266 -14.05 2.55 14.38
N GLY A 267 -12.73 2.48 14.21
CA GLY A 267 -12.04 1.43 13.47
C GLY A 267 -12.32 1.48 11.96
N LEU A 268 -12.47 2.68 11.42
CA LEU A 268 -12.70 2.98 10.01
C LEU A 268 -11.54 3.78 9.39
N GLY A 269 -10.48 4.02 10.17
CA GLY A 269 -9.24 4.67 9.73
C GLY A 269 -8.26 3.70 9.10
#